data_70783ad89f8304652b4bae6064beabfb
#
_entry.id   70783ad89f8304652b4bae6064beabfb
#
_cell.length_a   1.000
_cell.length_b   1.000
_cell.length_c   1.000
_cell.angle_alpha   90.00
_cell.angle_beta   90.00
_cell.angle_gamma   90.00
#
_symmetry.space_group_name_H-M   'P 1'
#
loop_
_entity.id
_entity.type
_entity.pdbx_description
1 polymer ?
#
loop_
_entity_poly.entity_id
_entity_poly.type
_entity_poly.pdbx_seq_one_letter_code
_entity_poly.pdbx_strand_id
1 'polypeptide(L)'
;MAKKGPIYFSEKKSEQAVIARMDKKKVDPRLYEVMSSLIHHMHAFIKEVEPTNEEWMEGIKFLTQTGHMCTDWRQEFILLSDTLGVSMLVETINNRKPSGATETTVLGPFHVADAPMLANGANISLDGKGEPMLVTGRVTDTKGRPIAGAMLDVWQANEDGFYDVQQKGIQPDMNLRGIFTTDAKGNYSFRSAKPK
;
A
#
# COMPACT_ATOMS: atom_id res chain seq x y z
N MET A 1 14.14 -39.08 26.40
CA MET A 1 14.71 -38.04 25.50
C MET A 1 15.44 -37.01 26.37
N ALA A 2 16.75 -36.82 26.15
CA ALA A 2 17.54 -35.85 26.90
C ALA A 2 17.00 -34.42 26.62
N LYS A 3 16.67 -33.66 27.68
CA LYS A 3 16.33 -32.24 27.58
C LYS A 3 17.56 -31.50 26.98
N LYS A 4 17.44 -30.98 25.76
CA LYS A 4 18.46 -30.07 25.23
C LYS A 4 18.63 -28.91 26.22
N GLY A 5 19.85 -28.67 26.67
CA GLY A 5 20.16 -27.55 27.55
C GLY A 5 19.87 -26.18 26.87
N PRO A 6 19.89 -25.07 27.65
CA PRO A 6 19.60 -23.75 27.13
C PRO A 6 20.61 -23.38 26.02
N ILE A 7 20.10 -22.77 24.92
CA ILE A 7 20.94 -22.23 23.87
C ILE A 7 21.37 -20.81 24.29
N TYR A 8 22.67 -20.65 24.57
CA TYR A 8 23.23 -19.34 24.92
C TYR A 8 23.38 -18.47 23.65
N PHE A 9 23.12 -17.18 23.81
CA PHE A 9 23.24 -16.21 22.75
C PHE A 9 24.72 -16.04 22.34
N SER A 10 24.98 -16.10 21.07
CA SER A 10 26.25 -15.74 20.44
C SER A 10 25.94 -15.33 19.00
N GLU A 11 26.85 -14.64 18.33
CA GLU A 11 26.66 -14.23 16.93
C GLU A 11 26.20 -15.40 16.05
N LYS A 12 26.90 -16.55 16.12
CA LYS A 12 26.57 -17.77 15.35
C LYS A 12 25.23 -18.42 15.74
N LYS A 13 24.77 -18.24 16.98
CA LYS A 13 23.56 -18.88 17.52
C LYS A 13 22.44 -17.88 17.83
N SER A 14 22.60 -16.61 17.45
CA SER A 14 21.69 -15.54 17.79
C SER A 14 20.23 -15.84 17.42
N GLU A 15 19.99 -16.25 16.19
CA GLU A 15 18.68 -16.65 15.67
C GLU A 15 18.09 -17.82 16.47
N GLN A 16 18.85 -18.91 16.60
CA GLN A 16 18.40 -20.11 17.33
C GLN A 16 18.07 -19.81 18.80
N ALA A 17 18.87 -18.96 19.44
CA ALA A 17 18.67 -18.57 20.84
C ALA A 17 17.38 -17.78 21.05
N VAL A 18 16.98 -16.96 20.07
CA VAL A 18 15.71 -16.21 20.12
C VAL A 18 14.53 -17.11 19.79
N ILE A 19 14.60 -17.86 18.68
CA ILE A 19 13.50 -18.76 18.23
C ILE A 19 13.22 -19.84 19.29
N ALA A 20 14.25 -20.36 19.98
CA ALA A 20 14.06 -21.37 21.02
C ALA A 20 13.26 -20.90 22.24
N ARG A 21 13.06 -19.57 22.41
CA ARG A 21 12.21 -19.00 23.46
C ARG A 21 10.72 -19.06 23.12
N MET A 22 10.38 -19.24 21.85
CA MET A 22 9.01 -19.43 21.41
C MET A 22 8.62 -20.90 21.57
N ASP A 23 7.59 -21.18 22.38
CA ASP A 23 7.06 -22.54 22.53
C ASP A 23 6.17 -22.86 21.33
N LYS A 24 6.73 -23.61 20.37
CA LYS A 24 6.03 -24.04 19.14
C LYS A 24 4.68 -24.74 19.41
N LYS A 25 4.48 -25.29 20.61
CA LYS A 25 3.22 -25.97 20.97
C LYS A 25 2.15 -25.02 21.48
N LYS A 26 2.54 -23.81 21.93
CA LYS A 26 1.64 -22.82 22.54
C LYS A 26 1.37 -21.62 21.62
N VAL A 27 2.24 -21.38 20.65
CA VAL A 27 2.09 -20.31 19.68
C VAL A 27 1.31 -20.82 18.48
N ASP A 28 0.42 -19.99 17.90
CA ASP A 28 -0.24 -20.30 16.65
C ASP A 28 0.77 -20.70 15.58
N PRO A 29 0.55 -21.78 14.79
CA PRO A 29 1.53 -22.29 13.83
C PRO A 29 1.95 -21.26 12.78
N ARG A 30 1.01 -20.43 12.29
CA ARG A 30 1.30 -19.40 11.31
C ARG A 30 2.10 -18.26 11.92
N LEU A 31 1.73 -17.83 13.12
CA LEU A 31 2.49 -16.82 13.87
C LEU A 31 3.92 -17.29 14.15
N TYR A 32 4.09 -18.56 14.53
CA TYR A 32 5.42 -19.15 14.74
C TYR A 32 6.27 -19.10 13.46
N GLU A 33 5.69 -19.46 12.30
CA GLU A 33 6.35 -19.40 11.00
C GLU A 33 6.78 -17.96 10.66
N VAL A 34 5.85 -17.01 10.75
CA VAL A 34 6.10 -15.58 10.42
C VAL A 34 7.18 -15.01 11.32
N MET A 35 7.09 -15.22 12.64
CA MET A 35 8.07 -14.69 13.58
C MET A 35 9.45 -15.34 13.42
N SER A 36 9.50 -16.64 13.12
CA SER A 36 10.77 -17.32 12.85
C SER A 36 11.46 -16.76 11.60
N SER A 37 10.70 -16.54 10.54
CA SER A 37 11.19 -15.93 9.29
C SER A 37 11.65 -14.48 9.52
N LEU A 38 10.88 -13.68 10.25
CA LEU A 38 11.24 -12.30 10.59
C LEU A 38 12.57 -12.24 11.37
N ILE A 39 12.71 -13.06 12.41
CA ILE A 39 13.94 -13.14 13.21
C ILE A 39 15.12 -13.53 12.34
N HIS A 40 14.95 -14.54 11.46
CA HIS A 40 15.98 -14.97 10.52
C HIS A 40 16.48 -13.80 9.67
N HIS A 41 15.57 -13.11 8.96
CA HIS A 41 15.94 -12.03 8.05
C HIS A 41 16.49 -10.78 8.77
N MET A 42 15.95 -10.44 9.95
CA MET A 42 16.50 -9.35 10.77
C MET A 42 17.93 -9.65 11.24
N HIS A 43 18.19 -10.88 11.71
CA HIS A 43 19.53 -11.27 12.15
C HIS A 43 20.50 -11.37 10.96
N ALA A 44 20.03 -11.83 9.79
CA ALA A 44 20.83 -11.86 8.56
C ALA A 44 21.22 -10.43 8.16
N PHE A 45 20.25 -9.51 8.12
CA PHE A 45 20.47 -8.09 7.84
C PHE A 45 21.52 -7.47 8.79
N ILE A 46 21.38 -7.66 10.10
CA ILE A 46 22.34 -7.11 11.08
C ILE A 46 23.76 -7.67 10.88
N LYS A 47 23.89 -8.95 10.55
CA LYS A 47 25.20 -9.57 10.28
C LYS A 47 25.81 -9.13 8.95
N GLU A 48 24.98 -8.80 7.96
CA GLU A 48 25.42 -8.32 6.66
C GLU A 48 25.92 -6.88 6.71
N VAL A 49 25.17 -6.02 7.43
CA VAL A 49 25.41 -4.56 7.48
C VAL A 49 26.41 -4.21 8.61
N GLU A 50 26.47 -5.02 9.67
CA GLU A 50 27.33 -4.78 10.85
C GLU A 50 27.18 -3.36 11.44
N PRO A 51 25.95 -2.88 11.75
CA PRO A 51 25.72 -1.52 12.20
C PRO A 51 26.44 -1.25 13.52
N THR A 52 26.96 -0.04 13.70
CA THR A 52 27.49 0.42 14.96
C THR A 52 26.34 0.61 16.00
N ASN A 53 26.71 0.73 17.28
CA ASN A 53 25.70 1.02 18.33
C ASN A 53 25.00 2.35 18.10
N GLU A 54 25.69 3.35 17.57
CA GLU A 54 25.17 4.67 17.23
C GLU A 54 24.14 4.57 16.09
N GLU A 55 24.47 3.88 15.02
CA GLU A 55 23.57 3.65 13.86
C GLU A 55 22.32 2.86 14.28
N TRP A 56 22.52 1.78 15.07
CA TRP A 56 21.40 1.04 15.64
C TRP A 56 20.47 1.94 16.48
N MET A 57 21.04 2.82 17.33
CA MET A 57 20.26 3.74 18.17
C MET A 57 19.53 4.78 17.32
N GLU A 58 20.11 5.29 16.23
CA GLU A 58 19.41 6.18 15.31
C GLU A 58 18.21 5.48 14.64
N GLY A 59 18.35 4.20 14.27
CA GLY A 59 17.22 3.39 13.80
C GLY A 59 16.09 3.26 14.83
N ILE A 60 16.43 3.03 16.10
CA ILE A 60 15.45 2.99 17.20
C ILE A 60 14.75 4.33 17.39
N LYS A 61 15.50 5.45 17.36
CA LYS A 61 14.91 6.81 17.46
C LYS A 61 13.95 7.08 16.30
N PHE A 62 14.33 6.72 15.07
CA PHE A 62 13.49 6.89 13.89
C PHE A 62 12.16 6.13 14.04
N LEU A 63 12.21 4.84 14.42
CA LEU A 63 10.99 4.04 14.64
C LEU A 63 10.13 4.60 15.77
N THR A 64 10.76 5.09 16.85
CA THR A 64 10.06 5.73 17.97
C THR A 64 9.33 7.00 17.53
N GLN A 65 10.00 7.85 16.75
CA GLN A 65 9.39 9.07 16.19
C GLN A 65 8.25 8.74 15.25
N THR A 66 8.40 7.74 14.38
CA THR A 66 7.34 7.23 13.51
C THR A 66 6.11 6.82 14.33
N GLY A 67 6.31 6.10 15.43
CA GLY A 67 5.23 5.72 16.34
C GLY A 67 4.54 6.92 17.00
N HIS A 68 5.31 7.92 17.42
CA HIS A 68 4.75 9.15 18.03
C HIS A 68 3.91 9.98 17.05
N MET A 69 4.12 9.84 15.74
CA MET A 69 3.32 10.53 14.71
C MET A 69 2.02 9.80 14.36
N CYS A 70 1.84 8.56 14.81
CA CYS A 70 0.59 7.82 14.61
C CYS A 70 -0.54 8.38 15.48
N THR A 71 -1.75 8.36 14.94
CA THR A 71 -3.01 8.69 15.63
C THR A 71 -4.06 7.65 15.27
N ASP A 72 -5.27 7.73 15.82
CA ASP A 72 -6.36 6.79 15.51
C ASP A 72 -6.72 6.74 14.01
N TRP A 73 -6.43 7.79 13.25
CA TRP A 73 -6.73 7.93 11.83
C TRP A 73 -5.48 8.14 10.96
N ARG A 74 -4.29 8.26 11.53
CA ARG A 74 -3.02 8.47 10.82
C ARG A 74 -2.04 7.36 11.18
N GLN A 75 -1.62 6.57 10.18
CA GLN A 75 -0.76 5.41 10.35
C GLN A 75 0.60 5.61 9.64
N GLU A 76 1.56 6.18 10.35
CA GLU A 76 2.88 6.48 9.78
C GLU A 76 3.70 5.21 9.48
N PHE A 77 3.42 4.09 10.15
CA PHE A 77 4.03 2.80 9.79
C PHE A 77 3.54 2.27 8.45
N ILE A 78 2.30 2.60 8.03
CA ILE A 78 1.84 2.30 6.67
C ILE A 78 2.63 3.14 5.67
N LEU A 79 2.81 4.45 5.92
CA LEU A 79 3.63 5.32 5.07
C LEU A 79 5.08 4.82 4.96
N LEU A 80 5.67 4.37 6.08
CA LEU A 80 7.01 3.76 6.09
C LEU A 80 7.04 2.48 5.24
N SER A 81 6.03 1.61 5.38
CA SER A 81 5.86 0.40 4.58
C SER A 81 5.75 0.70 3.08
N ASP A 82 5.00 1.76 2.72
CA ASP A 82 4.85 2.23 1.33
C ASP A 82 6.19 2.73 0.78
N THR A 83 6.88 3.57 1.54
CA THR A 83 8.20 4.13 1.17
C THR A 83 9.25 3.04 0.95
N LEU A 84 9.21 1.99 1.76
CA LEU A 84 10.10 0.82 1.64
C LEU A 84 9.62 -0.21 0.59
N GLY A 85 8.49 0.04 -0.08
CA GLY A 85 7.91 -0.87 -1.08
C GLY A 85 7.30 -2.16 -0.50
N VAL A 86 7.20 -2.28 0.82
CA VAL A 86 6.68 -3.50 1.49
C VAL A 86 5.20 -3.68 1.23
N SER A 87 4.40 -2.60 1.35
CA SER A 87 2.95 -2.64 1.04
C SER A 87 2.71 -3.08 -0.39
N MET A 88 3.46 -2.53 -1.35
CA MET A 88 3.34 -2.88 -2.76
C MET A 88 3.73 -4.33 -3.03
N LEU A 89 4.75 -4.84 -2.34
CA LEU A 89 5.15 -6.26 -2.46
C LEU A 89 4.07 -7.20 -1.90
N VAL A 90 3.49 -6.87 -0.75
CA VAL A 90 2.38 -7.63 -0.15
C VAL A 90 1.19 -7.65 -1.11
N GLU A 91 0.82 -6.49 -1.68
CA GLU A 91 -0.26 -6.37 -2.66
C GLU A 91 0.00 -7.24 -3.90
N THR A 92 1.19 -7.17 -4.46
CA THR A 92 1.61 -7.96 -5.63
C THR A 92 1.53 -9.47 -5.37
N ILE A 93 1.97 -9.91 -4.18
CA ILE A 93 1.94 -11.35 -3.81
C ILE A 93 0.49 -11.85 -3.67
N ASN A 94 -0.38 -11.06 -3.05
CA ASN A 94 -1.75 -11.48 -2.77
C ASN A 94 -2.68 -11.38 -3.99
N ASN A 95 -2.34 -10.52 -4.96
CA ASN A 95 -3.15 -10.26 -6.15
C ASN A 95 -2.38 -10.57 -7.44
N ARG A 96 -1.70 -11.73 -7.47
CA ARG A 96 -0.99 -12.20 -8.67
C ARG A 96 -1.93 -12.30 -9.86
N LYS A 97 -1.54 -11.68 -10.97
CA LYS A 97 -2.33 -11.62 -12.20
C LYS A 97 -1.66 -12.42 -13.33
N PRO A 98 -2.44 -12.84 -14.33
CA PRO A 98 -1.87 -13.43 -15.56
C PRO A 98 -0.92 -12.45 -16.24
N SER A 99 0.08 -12.98 -16.96
CA SER A 99 0.97 -12.16 -17.79
C SER A 99 0.17 -11.31 -18.78
N GLY A 100 0.55 -10.04 -18.91
CA GLY A 100 -0.10 -9.06 -19.77
C GLY A 100 -1.31 -8.35 -19.16
N ALA A 101 -1.70 -8.67 -17.93
CA ALA A 101 -2.67 -7.87 -17.19
C ALA A 101 -1.99 -6.65 -16.54
N THR A 102 -2.77 -5.57 -16.36
CA THR A 102 -2.34 -4.41 -15.59
C THR A 102 -2.01 -4.83 -14.16
N GLU A 103 -0.86 -4.42 -13.65
CA GLU A 103 -0.44 -4.71 -12.28
C GLU A 103 -1.39 -4.12 -11.24
N THR A 104 -1.47 -4.77 -10.07
CA THR A 104 -2.17 -4.21 -8.92
C THR A 104 -1.35 -3.09 -8.28
N THR A 105 -2.05 -2.20 -7.56
CA THR A 105 -1.40 -1.19 -6.74
C THR A 105 -2.17 -1.01 -5.43
N VAL A 106 -1.56 -0.38 -4.44
CA VAL A 106 -2.24 0.05 -3.22
C VAL A 106 -3.22 1.17 -3.54
N LEU A 107 -4.36 1.23 -2.83
CA LEU A 107 -5.38 2.28 -3.02
C LEU A 107 -4.85 3.66 -2.63
N GLY A 108 -3.92 3.71 -1.69
CA GLY A 108 -3.45 4.96 -1.10
C GLY A 108 -4.41 5.54 -0.05
N PRO A 109 -3.97 6.55 0.72
CA PRO A 109 -4.70 7.05 1.89
C PRO A 109 -5.86 7.99 1.54
N PHE A 110 -6.02 8.40 0.28
CA PHE A 110 -7.02 9.39 -0.15
C PHE A 110 -8.19 8.77 -0.92
N HIS A 111 -8.25 7.44 -1.00
CA HIS A 111 -9.43 6.75 -1.53
C HIS A 111 -10.64 6.96 -0.63
N VAL A 112 -11.80 7.18 -1.23
CA VAL A 112 -13.10 7.33 -0.55
C VAL A 112 -14.10 6.36 -1.19
N ALA A 113 -14.73 5.52 -0.39
CA ALA A 113 -15.58 4.43 -0.88
C ALA A 113 -16.88 4.88 -1.57
N ASP A 114 -17.40 6.07 -1.23
CA ASP A 114 -18.72 6.54 -1.65
C ASP A 114 -18.65 7.62 -2.75
N ALA A 115 -17.66 7.52 -3.67
CA ALA A 115 -17.58 8.44 -4.80
C ALA A 115 -18.83 8.34 -5.71
N PRO A 116 -19.28 9.45 -6.34
CA PRO A 116 -20.50 9.46 -7.14
C PRO A 116 -20.37 8.61 -8.41
N MET A 117 -21.42 7.82 -8.71
CA MET A 117 -21.53 7.12 -9.99
C MET A 117 -21.92 8.12 -11.08
N LEU A 118 -21.13 8.20 -12.15
CA LEU A 118 -21.28 9.18 -13.21
C LEU A 118 -21.38 8.49 -14.60
N ALA A 119 -22.06 9.15 -15.51
CA ALA A 119 -22.10 8.70 -16.91
C ALA A 119 -20.77 8.96 -17.61
N ASN A 120 -20.41 8.13 -18.60
CA ASN A 120 -19.26 8.38 -19.46
C ASN A 120 -19.32 9.78 -20.08
N GLY A 121 -18.18 10.48 -20.11
CA GLY A 121 -18.06 11.85 -20.56
C GLY A 121 -18.36 12.93 -19.52
N ALA A 122 -18.79 12.56 -18.31
CA ALA A 122 -19.02 13.52 -17.23
C ALA A 122 -17.72 14.21 -16.79
N ASN A 123 -17.86 15.40 -16.21
CA ASN A 123 -16.75 16.16 -15.64
C ASN A 123 -16.69 15.93 -14.13
N ILE A 124 -15.54 15.49 -13.62
CA ILE A 124 -15.28 15.32 -12.18
C ILE A 124 -14.62 16.55 -11.53
N SER A 125 -14.17 17.53 -12.32
CA SER A 125 -13.69 18.82 -11.81
C SER A 125 -14.92 19.68 -11.48
N LEU A 126 -15.30 19.75 -10.19
CA LEU A 126 -16.51 20.44 -9.74
C LEU A 126 -16.29 21.95 -9.57
N ASP A 127 -15.05 22.38 -9.32
CA ASP A 127 -14.69 23.80 -9.18
C ASP A 127 -14.21 24.44 -10.48
N GLY A 128 -13.97 23.64 -11.52
CA GLY A 128 -13.52 24.11 -12.83
C GLY A 128 -12.12 24.70 -12.86
N LYS A 129 -11.31 24.46 -11.82
CA LYS A 129 -9.92 24.93 -11.74
C LYS A 129 -8.97 23.97 -12.46
N GLY A 130 -7.77 24.47 -12.74
CA GLY A 130 -6.71 23.70 -13.41
C GLY A 130 -6.85 23.62 -14.93
N GLU A 131 -5.88 22.99 -15.58
CA GLU A 131 -5.88 22.76 -17.04
C GLU A 131 -6.88 21.66 -17.40
N PRO A 132 -7.88 21.93 -18.27
CA PRO A 132 -8.87 20.92 -18.65
C PRO A 132 -8.23 19.68 -19.29
N MET A 133 -8.66 18.51 -18.87
CA MET A 133 -8.18 17.22 -19.35
C MET A 133 -9.35 16.32 -19.75
N LEU A 134 -9.21 15.62 -20.87
CA LEU A 134 -10.09 14.51 -21.27
C LEU A 134 -9.33 13.19 -21.11
N VAL A 135 -9.89 12.30 -20.33
CA VAL A 135 -9.39 10.93 -20.19
C VAL A 135 -10.29 9.98 -20.94
N THR A 136 -9.69 9.16 -21.80
CA THR A 136 -10.38 8.08 -22.51
C THR A 136 -9.57 6.80 -22.41
N GLY A 137 -10.25 5.68 -22.35
CA GLY A 137 -9.58 4.40 -22.30
C GLY A 137 -10.51 3.24 -22.63
N ARG A 138 -9.93 2.05 -22.64
CA ARG A 138 -10.65 0.81 -22.90
C ARG A 138 -10.16 -0.27 -21.95
N VAL A 139 -11.09 -0.97 -21.31
CA VAL A 139 -10.80 -2.14 -20.47
C VAL A 139 -10.99 -3.41 -21.30
N THR A 140 -9.97 -4.25 -21.33
CA THR A 140 -9.98 -5.53 -22.04
C THR A 140 -9.45 -6.66 -21.18
N ASP A 141 -9.79 -7.89 -21.55
CA ASP A 141 -9.05 -9.03 -21.02
C ASP A 141 -7.66 -9.17 -21.66
N THR A 142 -6.84 -10.11 -21.19
CA THR A 142 -5.48 -10.36 -21.70
C THR A 142 -5.43 -10.84 -23.16
N LYS A 143 -6.58 -11.13 -23.78
CA LYS A 143 -6.72 -11.49 -25.20
C LYS A 143 -7.24 -10.32 -26.04
N GLY A 144 -7.36 -9.12 -25.45
CA GLY A 144 -7.84 -7.92 -26.13
C GLY A 144 -9.36 -7.83 -26.31
N ARG A 145 -10.14 -8.76 -25.73
CA ARG A 145 -11.61 -8.72 -25.80
C ARG A 145 -12.12 -7.66 -24.80
N PRO A 146 -13.11 -6.84 -25.20
CA PRO A 146 -13.64 -5.80 -24.34
C PRO A 146 -14.31 -6.39 -23.08
N ILE A 147 -14.16 -5.71 -21.95
CA ILE A 147 -14.89 -5.99 -20.72
C ILE A 147 -15.94 -4.91 -20.56
N ALA A 148 -17.19 -5.25 -20.83
CA ALA A 148 -18.34 -4.38 -20.57
C ALA A 148 -18.71 -4.39 -19.08
N GLY A 149 -19.18 -3.26 -18.56
CA GLY A 149 -19.61 -3.16 -17.17
C GLY A 149 -18.47 -3.18 -16.14
N ALA A 150 -17.21 -3.03 -16.57
CA ALA A 150 -16.10 -2.86 -15.65
C ALA A 150 -16.24 -1.51 -14.95
N MET A 151 -16.11 -1.52 -13.63
CA MET A 151 -16.21 -0.34 -12.79
C MET A 151 -14.84 0.32 -12.65
N LEU A 152 -14.76 1.61 -12.92
CA LEU A 152 -13.58 2.45 -12.72
C LEU A 152 -13.86 3.45 -11.62
N ASP A 153 -13.19 3.29 -10.52
CA ASP A 153 -13.19 4.26 -9.43
C ASP A 153 -12.00 5.21 -9.63
N VAL A 154 -12.28 6.50 -9.76
CA VAL A 154 -11.31 7.52 -10.12
C VAL A 154 -11.23 8.56 -9.00
N TRP A 155 -10.01 8.83 -8.55
CA TRP A 155 -9.70 9.95 -7.67
C TRP A 155 -8.32 10.51 -7.99
N GLN A 156 -8.18 11.82 -7.93
CA GLN A 156 -6.92 12.50 -8.24
C GLN A 156 -6.72 13.77 -7.41
N ALA A 157 -5.49 14.23 -7.35
CA ALA A 157 -5.17 15.55 -6.81
C ALA A 157 -5.58 16.67 -7.78
N ASN A 158 -5.76 17.88 -7.26
CA ASN A 158 -5.96 19.08 -8.04
C ASN A 158 -4.65 19.63 -8.65
N GLU A 159 -4.71 20.79 -9.28
CA GLU A 159 -3.56 21.49 -9.88
C GLU A 159 -2.47 21.90 -8.88
N ASP A 160 -2.78 21.94 -7.60
CA ASP A 160 -1.83 22.23 -6.51
C ASP A 160 -1.27 20.98 -5.84
N GLY A 161 -1.76 19.79 -6.22
CA GLY A 161 -1.31 18.50 -5.70
C GLY A 161 -2.07 18.02 -4.45
N PHE A 162 -3.26 18.57 -4.16
CA PHE A 162 -4.07 18.21 -3.02
C PHE A 162 -5.35 17.47 -3.42
N TYR A 163 -5.72 16.46 -2.64
CA TYR A 163 -7.03 15.81 -2.72
C TYR A 163 -8.08 16.63 -1.94
N ASP A 164 -9.33 16.50 -2.31
CA ASP A 164 -10.47 17.17 -1.67
C ASP A 164 -10.51 16.94 -0.15
N VAL A 165 -10.22 15.71 0.30
CA VAL A 165 -10.18 15.34 1.74
C VAL A 165 -9.09 16.06 2.52
N GLN A 166 -8.05 16.57 1.86
CA GLN A 166 -6.99 17.36 2.46
C GLN A 166 -7.34 18.85 2.55
N GLN A 167 -8.33 19.31 1.76
CA GLN A 167 -8.71 20.72 1.63
C GLN A 167 -10.21 20.93 1.86
N LYS A 168 -10.75 20.34 2.94
CA LYS A 168 -12.15 20.52 3.34
C LYS A 168 -12.50 22.00 3.47
N GLY A 169 -13.60 22.42 2.82
CA GLY A 169 -14.06 23.80 2.80
C GLY A 169 -13.30 24.71 1.83
N ILE A 170 -12.27 24.22 1.13
CA ILE A 170 -11.52 24.92 0.08
C ILE A 170 -11.87 24.35 -1.28
N GLN A 171 -11.86 23.03 -1.42
CA GLN A 171 -12.41 22.32 -2.56
C GLN A 171 -13.83 21.86 -2.29
N PRO A 172 -14.70 21.72 -3.29
CA PRO A 172 -15.98 21.02 -3.13
C PRO A 172 -15.76 19.58 -2.63
N ASP A 173 -16.68 19.08 -1.82
CA ASP A 173 -16.68 17.68 -1.43
C ASP A 173 -16.81 16.80 -2.69
N MET A 174 -16.05 15.70 -2.72
CA MET A 174 -15.96 14.78 -3.87
C MET A 174 -15.40 15.42 -5.16
N ASN A 175 -14.71 16.55 -5.07
CA ASN A 175 -14.03 17.14 -6.22
C ASN A 175 -12.99 16.16 -6.78
N LEU A 176 -12.94 16.03 -8.10
CA LEU A 176 -12.02 15.16 -8.83
C LEU A 176 -12.16 13.67 -8.49
N ARG A 177 -13.42 13.25 -8.13
CA ARG A 177 -13.80 11.86 -7.88
C ARG A 177 -14.99 11.45 -8.73
N GLY A 178 -14.99 10.18 -9.12
CA GLY A 178 -16.15 9.61 -9.81
C GLY A 178 -15.97 8.14 -10.12
N ILE A 179 -17.08 7.40 -10.11
CA ILE A 179 -17.15 6.01 -10.51
C ILE A 179 -17.80 5.94 -11.90
N PHE A 180 -17.11 5.29 -12.84
CA PHE A 180 -17.57 5.10 -14.22
C PHE A 180 -17.72 3.62 -14.53
N THR A 181 -18.59 3.32 -15.51
CA THR A 181 -18.80 1.96 -15.99
C THR A 181 -18.48 1.90 -17.48
N THR A 182 -17.72 0.89 -17.91
CA THR A 182 -17.38 0.71 -19.32
C THR A 182 -18.62 0.36 -20.16
N ASP A 183 -18.66 0.83 -21.40
CA ASP A 183 -19.69 0.50 -22.38
C ASP A 183 -19.57 -0.96 -22.91
N ALA A 184 -20.45 -1.36 -23.82
CA ALA A 184 -20.43 -2.69 -24.45
C ALA A 184 -19.13 -3.02 -25.21
N LYS A 185 -18.35 -1.99 -25.55
CA LYS A 185 -17.04 -2.12 -26.23
C LYS A 185 -15.86 -1.98 -25.26
N GLY A 186 -16.13 -1.90 -23.94
CA GLY A 186 -15.14 -1.74 -22.90
C GLY A 186 -14.60 -0.31 -22.76
N ASN A 187 -15.17 0.68 -23.48
CA ASN A 187 -14.67 2.04 -23.44
C ASN A 187 -15.20 2.80 -22.23
N TYR A 188 -14.40 3.74 -21.75
CA TYR A 188 -14.78 4.75 -20.76
C TYR A 188 -14.21 6.11 -21.12
N SER A 189 -14.82 7.17 -20.62
CA SER A 189 -14.29 8.52 -20.74
C SER A 189 -14.79 9.42 -19.62
N PHE A 190 -13.99 10.39 -19.23
CA PHE A 190 -14.39 11.46 -18.34
C PHE A 190 -13.56 12.71 -18.56
N ARG A 191 -14.08 13.86 -18.11
CA ARG A 191 -13.35 15.13 -18.08
C ARG A 191 -12.88 15.40 -16.68
N SER A 192 -11.73 16.04 -16.57
CA SER A 192 -11.08 16.39 -15.32
C SER A 192 -10.19 17.61 -15.49
N ALA A 193 -9.48 17.98 -14.44
CA ALA A 193 -8.33 18.86 -14.51
C ALA A 193 -7.03 18.02 -14.48
N LYS A 194 -5.98 18.50 -15.15
CA LYS A 194 -4.66 17.85 -15.11
C LYS A 194 -4.12 17.93 -13.69
N PRO A 195 -3.79 16.81 -13.05
CA PRO A 195 -3.16 16.81 -11.73
C PRO A 195 -1.74 17.37 -11.81
N LYS A 196 -1.25 17.86 -10.68
CA LYS A 196 0.13 18.32 -10.54
C LYS A 196 1.11 17.17 -10.62
#